data_ef77f0392c31f9fe5c894049ae8c6885
#
_entry.id   ef77f0392c31f9fe5c894049ae8c6885
#
_cell.length_a   1.000
_cell.length_b   1.000
_cell.length_c   1.000
_cell.angle_alpha   90.00
_cell.angle_beta   90.00
_cell.angle_gamma   90.00
#
_symmetry.space_group_name_H-M   'P 1'
#
loop_
_entity.id
_entity.type
_entity.pdbx_description
1 polymer ?
#
loop_
_entity_poly.entity_id
_entity_poly.type
_entity_poly.pdbx_seq_one_letter_code
_entity_poly.pdbx_strand_id
1 'polypeptide(L)'
;LAPAILGILAIIVFWLFFSLTVIWRLTLTIVGILKRVLFARATKAAAIKERDLPVYSVLIALRHEQNMMAQLAANVSAIDWPADKLDILLLIEDDDTATYEAALAADFPPGTQCILVPEGEPLTKPRALNYGLAVARGEYVTVLDAEDRPDPAQFREAYVKFLEGGEGVKCVQAPLVAMNGASGWLPAQWALEYAVQFSLHVPALASLRLPVMLGGTSNHFRRADLIAFGGWDAWNVTEDADLGIRIARLGGRTETINAPTLESAPETLSIWINQRSRWIKGFAQTWLVCMRAPVSLFFELGPLRWLSLQLTLGGAILSACLYGPMVLMIILGTLFPQIFDYTPVDLGLFVAGWTGCIVADCLAPAGWSVSRIIAVATRPFYWL
;
A
#
# COMPACT_ATOMS: atom_id res chain seq x y z
N LEU A 1 -25.39 -37.57 -6.10
CA LEU A 1 -23.97 -37.87 -5.80
C LEU A 1 -23.05 -36.77 -6.31
N ALA A 2 -23.14 -36.36 -7.59
CA ALA A 2 -22.26 -35.37 -8.18
C ALA A 2 -22.30 -33.99 -7.46
N PRO A 3 -23.46 -33.38 -7.13
CA PRO A 3 -23.49 -32.09 -6.42
C PRO A 3 -22.88 -32.16 -5.02
N ALA A 4 -23.05 -33.25 -4.30
CA ALA A 4 -22.50 -33.43 -2.96
C ALA A 4 -20.95 -33.56 -3.00
N ILE A 5 -20.43 -34.30 -3.97
CA ILE A 5 -18.97 -34.42 -4.17
C ILE A 5 -18.37 -33.08 -4.54
N LEU A 6 -18.98 -32.31 -5.44
CA LEU A 6 -18.54 -30.98 -5.80
C LEU A 6 -18.55 -30.02 -4.60
N GLY A 7 -19.57 -30.09 -3.74
CA GLY A 7 -19.66 -29.33 -2.52
C GLY A 7 -18.51 -29.65 -1.54
N ILE A 8 -18.24 -30.92 -1.31
CA ILE A 8 -17.12 -31.36 -0.44
C ILE A 8 -15.78 -30.90 -0.99
N LEU A 9 -15.55 -31.06 -2.29
CA LEU A 9 -14.30 -30.58 -2.92
C LEU A 9 -14.14 -29.07 -2.79
N ALA A 10 -15.20 -28.30 -2.97
CA ALA A 10 -15.17 -26.84 -2.79
C ALA A 10 -14.80 -26.45 -1.35
N ILE A 11 -15.37 -27.12 -0.35
CA ILE A 11 -15.06 -26.92 1.07
C ILE A 11 -13.59 -27.25 1.37
N ILE A 12 -13.08 -28.37 0.86
CA ILE A 12 -11.68 -28.76 1.05
C ILE A 12 -10.73 -27.73 0.43
N VAL A 13 -11.01 -27.29 -0.80
CA VAL A 13 -10.22 -26.25 -1.48
C VAL A 13 -10.24 -24.94 -0.68
N PHE A 14 -11.39 -24.56 -0.17
CA PHE A 14 -11.56 -23.40 0.69
C PHE A 14 -10.71 -23.50 1.97
N TRP A 15 -10.79 -24.63 2.70
CA TRP A 15 -9.99 -24.84 3.92
C TRP A 15 -8.49 -24.80 3.64
N LEU A 16 -8.03 -25.44 2.56
CA LEU A 16 -6.63 -25.43 2.17
C LEU A 16 -6.16 -24.01 1.86
N PHE A 17 -6.91 -23.28 1.05
CA PHE A 17 -6.55 -21.92 0.66
C PHE A 17 -6.55 -20.98 1.87
N PHE A 18 -7.55 -21.06 2.75
CA PHE A 18 -7.62 -20.27 3.96
C PHE A 18 -6.47 -20.58 4.92
N SER A 19 -6.16 -21.85 5.14
CA SER A 19 -5.03 -22.30 5.95
C SER A 19 -3.70 -21.75 5.40
N LEU A 20 -3.50 -21.85 4.09
CA LEU A 20 -2.32 -21.31 3.42
C LEU A 20 -2.23 -19.80 3.58
N THR A 21 -3.34 -19.08 3.50
CA THR A 21 -3.38 -17.63 3.71
C THR A 21 -2.99 -17.24 5.13
N VAL A 22 -3.49 -17.97 6.14
CA VAL A 22 -3.12 -17.75 7.56
C VAL A 22 -1.63 -18.01 7.78
N ILE A 23 -1.13 -19.16 7.31
CA ILE A 23 0.29 -19.52 7.40
C ILE A 23 1.15 -18.47 6.69
N TRP A 24 0.72 -18.02 5.52
CA TRP A 24 1.42 -16.99 4.75
C TRP A 24 1.54 -15.67 5.52
N ARG A 25 0.47 -15.17 6.09
CA ARG A 25 0.48 -13.95 6.91
C ARG A 25 1.38 -14.07 8.12
N LEU A 26 1.36 -15.21 8.82
CA LEU A 26 2.27 -15.49 9.92
C LEU A 26 3.73 -15.54 9.46
N THR A 27 4.00 -16.15 8.31
CA THR A 27 5.33 -16.19 7.70
C THR A 27 5.84 -14.79 7.41
N LEU A 28 5.04 -13.94 6.78
CA LEU A 28 5.39 -12.55 6.53
C LEU A 28 5.65 -11.77 7.82
N THR A 29 4.82 -11.99 8.85
CA THR A 29 5.03 -11.37 10.16
C THR A 29 6.38 -11.78 10.76
N ILE A 30 6.70 -13.08 10.79
CA ILE A 30 7.96 -13.60 11.31
C ILE A 30 9.15 -13.04 10.53
N VAL A 31 9.11 -13.12 9.20
CA VAL A 31 10.18 -12.59 8.33
C VAL A 31 10.36 -11.09 8.53
N GLY A 32 9.26 -10.32 8.64
CA GLY A 32 9.32 -8.89 8.89
C GLY A 32 10.00 -8.56 10.22
N ILE A 33 9.67 -9.29 11.28
CA ILE A 33 10.33 -9.14 12.59
C ILE A 33 11.81 -9.50 12.52
N LEU A 34 12.15 -10.64 11.89
CA LEU A 34 13.54 -11.07 11.73
C LEU A 34 14.34 -10.03 10.94
N LYS A 35 13.77 -9.53 9.83
CA LYS A 35 14.39 -8.45 9.05
C LYS A 35 14.67 -7.24 9.93
N ARG A 36 13.69 -6.82 10.71
CA ARG A 36 13.83 -5.66 11.59
C ARG A 36 14.88 -5.86 12.67
N VAL A 37 14.90 -7.02 13.35
CA VAL A 37 15.83 -7.30 14.45
C VAL A 37 17.26 -7.52 13.95
N LEU A 38 17.42 -8.28 12.87
CA LEU A 38 18.74 -8.64 12.34
C LEU A 38 19.36 -7.56 11.47
N PHE A 39 18.55 -6.76 10.78
CA PHE A 39 18.99 -5.74 9.82
C PHE A 39 18.60 -4.32 10.21
N ALA A 40 18.34 -4.08 11.51
CA ALA A 40 18.06 -2.75 12.09
C ALA A 40 19.27 -1.79 12.01
N ARG A 41 20.15 -1.95 11.01
CA ARG A 41 21.13 -0.93 10.69
C ARG A 41 20.38 0.24 10.10
N ALA A 42 20.41 1.38 10.82
CA ALA A 42 20.10 2.64 10.20
C ALA A 42 20.81 2.67 8.85
N THR A 43 20.05 2.87 7.77
CA THR A 43 20.64 3.17 6.49
C THR A 43 21.50 4.39 6.77
N LYS A 44 22.83 4.21 6.89
CA LYS A 44 23.71 5.37 6.91
C LYS A 44 23.44 5.98 5.54
N ALA A 45 22.62 7.02 5.52
CA ALA A 45 22.66 7.99 4.45
C ALA A 45 24.12 8.45 4.45
N ALA A 46 24.97 7.69 3.75
CA ALA A 46 26.35 8.05 3.57
C ALA A 46 26.30 9.48 3.13
N ALA A 47 27.19 10.32 3.65
CA ALA A 47 27.24 11.74 3.35
C ALA A 47 27.48 11.94 1.84
N ILE A 48 26.40 11.68 1.05
CA ILE A 48 26.40 11.94 -0.39
C ILE A 48 26.48 13.44 -0.52
N LYS A 49 27.50 13.92 -1.20
CA LYS A 49 27.69 15.35 -1.39
C LYS A 49 26.51 15.88 -2.20
N GLU A 50 25.97 17.00 -1.81
CA GLU A 50 24.83 17.64 -2.48
C GLU A 50 25.03 17.80 -4.01
N ARG A 51 26.26 18.10 -4.43
CA ARG A 51 26.60 18.22 -5.86
C ARG A 51 26.36 16.93 -6.65
N ASP A 52 26.43 15.75 -5.99
CA ASP A 52 26.33 14.44 -6.62
C ASP A 52 24.89 13.89 -6.57
N LEU A 53 23.96 14.61 -5.93
CA LEU A 53 22.55 14.27 -5.91
C LEU A 53 21.91 14.57 -7.28
N PRO A 54 21.04 13.68 -7.80
CA PRO A 54 20.31 13.91 -9.06
C PRO A 54 19.14 14.88 -8.88
N VAL A 55 18.53 15.29 -9.98
CA VAL A 55 17.23 15.97 -9.94
C VAL A 55 16.16 14.96 -9.57
N TYR A 56 15.28 15.33 -8.64
CA TYR A 56 14.19 14.50 -8.13
C TYR A 56 12.85 15.19 -8.39
N SER A 57 11.95 14.54 -9.14
CA SER A 57 10.60 15.06 -9.36
C SER A 57 9.63 14.54 -8.32
N VAL A 58 8.77 15.42 -7.81
CA VAL A 58 7.67 15.11 -6.89
C VAL A 58 6.37 15.39 -7.61
N LEU A 59 5.59 14.36 -7.86
CA LEU A 59 4.29 14.45 -8.52
C LEU A 59 3.18 14.47 -7.46
N ILE A 60 2.37 15.51 -7.47
CA ILE A 60 1.27 15.71 -6.52
C ILE A 60 0.00 15.98 -7.30
N ALA A 61 -0.89 14.98 -7.41
CA ALA A 61 -2.16 15.14 -8.08
C ALA A 61 -3.19 15.76 -7.11
N LEU A 62 -3.78 16.87 -7.52
CA LEU A 62 -4.65 17.71 -6.70
C LEU A 62 -6.01 17.89 -7.36
N ARG A 63 -7.08 17.69 -6.58
CA ARG A 63 -8.44 17.99 -6.98
C ARG A 63 -9.30 18.36 -5.78
N HIS A 64 -9.83 19.60 -5.76
CA HIS A 64 -10.61 20.17 -4.66
C HIS A 64 -9.84 20.22 -3.32
N GLU A 65 -8.54 20.53 -3.41
CA GLU A 65 -7.59 20.51 -2.29
C GLU A 65 -7.15 21.92 -1.85
N GLN A 66 -7.92 22.96 -2.18
CA GLN A 66 -7.57 24.37 -1.87
C GLN A 66 -7.23 24.59 -0.39
N ASN A 67 -7.85 23.83 0.52
CA ASN A 67 -7.63 23.97 1.97
C ASN A 67 -6.30 23.35 2.44
N MET A 68 -5.67 22.50 1.62
CA MET A 68 -4.45 21.79 1.98
C MET A 68 -3.17 22.51 1.53
N MET A 69 -3.27 23.53 0.67
CA MET A 69 -2.11 24.11 0.00
C MET A 69 -1.06 24.67 0.95
N ALA A 70 -1.44 25.36 2.01
CA ALA A 70 -0.48 25.91 2.99
C ALA A 70 0.26 24.78 3.76
N GLN A 71 -0.46 23.72 4.13
CA GLN A 71 0.13 22.55 4.80
C GLN A 71 1.06 21.79 3.85
N LEU A 72 0.62 21.57 2.62
CA LEU A 72 1.40 20.88 1.60
C LEU A 72 2.70 21.65 1.30
N ALA A 73 2.64 22.99 1.13
CA ALA A 73 3.81 23.82 0.93
C ALA A 73 4.82 23.67 2.07
N ALA A 74 4.37 23.69 3.33
CA ALA A 74 5.22 23.47 4.49
C ALA A 74 5.83 22.06 4.50
N ASN A 75 5.06 21.02 4.15
CA ASN A 75 5.52 19.63 4.15
C ASN A 75 6.59 19.38 3.07
N VAL A 76 6.39 19.88 1.84
CA VAL A 76 7.40 19.72 0.77
C VAL A 76 8.65 20.58 1.00
N SER A 77 8.51 21.72 1.68
CA SER A 77 9.66 22.56 2.08
C SER A 77 10.55 21.91 3.12
N ALA A 78 10.03 20.93 3.88
CA ALA A 78 10.80 20.20 4.89
C ALA A 78 11.65 19.06 4.31
N ILE A 79 11.52 18.73 3.03
CA ILE A 79 12.26 17.64 2.37
C ILE A 79 13.76 18.02 2.32
N ASP A 80 14.62 17.13 2.88
CA ASP A 80 16.08 17.30 2.86
C ASP A 80 16.66 16.93 1.48
N TRP A 81 16.50 17.85 0.52
CA TRP A 81 17.04 17.75 -0.82
C TRP A 81 17.38 19.15 -1.34
N PRO A 82 18.47 19.36 -2.11
CA PRO A 82 18.80 20.68 -2.64
C PRO A 82 17.65 21.27 -3.45
N ALA A 83 17.26 22.49 -3.15
CA ALA A 83 16.09 23.13 -3.76
C ALA A 83 16.21 23.29 -5.30
N ASP A 84 17.42 23.48 -5.81
CA ASP A 84 17.72 23.56 -7.25
C ASP A 84 17.63 22.21 -7.96
N LYS A 85 17.58 21.11 -7.20
CA LYS A 85 17.45 19.72 -7.67
C LYS A 85 16.11 19.09 -7.32
N LEU A 86 15.18 19.84 -6.77
CA LEU A 86 13.82 19.40 -6.46
C LEU A 86 12.84 19.98 -7.49
N ASP A 87 12.19 19.09 -8.24
CA ASP A 87 11.25 19.41 -9.30
C ASP A 87 9.83 19.06 -8.83
N ILE A 88 9.15 20.01 -8.18
CA ILE A 88 7.81 19.80 -7.60
C ILE A 88 6.75 20.16 -8.64
N LEU A 89 5.91 19.20 -8.99
CA LEU A 89 4.84 19.34 -9.97
C LEU A 89 3.48 19.16 -9.28
N LEU A 90 2.75 20.25 -9.11
CA LEU A 90 1.37 20.27 -8.65
C LEU A 90 0.47 20.04 -9.87
N LEU A 91 -0.12 18.85 -9.96
CA LEU A 91 -0.93 18.42 -11.10
C LEU A 91 -2.40 18.71 -10.78
N ILE A 92 -2.91 19.81 -11.30
CA ILE A 92 -4.25 20.33 -10.97
C ILE A 92 -5.14 20.14 -12.20
N GLU A 93 -6.32 19.58 -12.02
CA GLU A 93 -7.29 19.45 -13.12
C GLU A 93 -7.72 20.84 -13.61
N ASP A 94 -7.84 21.03 -14.93
CA ASP A 94 -8.05 22.32 -15.58
C ASP A 94 -9.36 23.02 -15.14
N ASP A 95 -10.35 22.24 -14.70
CA ASP A 95 -11.61 22.72 -14.16
C ASP A 95 -11.54 23.18 -12.68
N ASP A 96 -10.43 22.92 -11.95
CA ASP A 96 -10.29 23.21 -10.52
C ASP A 96 -9.54 24.54 -10.25
N THR A 97 -10.19 25.65 -10.62
CA THR A 97 -9.66 27.00 -10.44
C THR A 97 -9.36 27.33 -8.97
N ALA A 98 -10.20 26.83 -8.03
CA ALA A 98 -10.03 27.13 -6.61
C ALA A 98 -8.72 26.54 -6.04
N THR A 99 -8.38 25.29 -6.39
CA THR A 99 -7.13 24.69 -6.00
C THR A 99 -5.95 25.37 -6.68
N TYR A 100 -6.08 25.75 -7.95
CA TYR A 100 -5.03 26.45 -8.69
C TYR A 100 -4.69 27.81 -8.07
N GLU A 101 -5.70 28.63 -7.77
CA GLU A 101 -5.49 29.95 -7.12
C GLU A 101 -4.87 29.79 -5.73
N ALA A 102 -5.35 28.82 -4.94
CA ALA A 102 -4.78 28.53 -3.64
C ALA A 102 -3.30 28.05 -3.72
N ALA A 103 -2.96 27.26 -4.73
CA ALA A 103 -1.59 26.83 -4.98
C ALA A 103 -0.66 28.00 -5.34
N LEU A 104 -1.13 28.94 -6.15
CA LEU A 104 -0.37 30.14 -6.50
C LEU A 104 -0.18 31.09 -5.30
N ALA A 105 -1.12 31.11 -4.36
CA ALA A 105 -1.06 31.93 -3.15
C ALA A 105 -0.23 31.32 -2.02
N ALA A 106 0.05 30.01 -2.06
CA ALA A 106 0.81 29.33 -1.02
C ALA A 106 2.31 29.48 -1.23
N ASP A 107 3.07 29.46 -0.11
CA ASP A 107 4.53 29.65 -0.08
C ASP A 107 5.28 28.33 -0.38
N PHE A 108 5.18 27.87 -1.62
CA PHE A 108 5.91 26.69 -2.08
C PHE A 108 7.39 26.99 -2.33
N PRO A 109 8.28 25.99 -2.25
CA PRO A 109 9.69 26.13 -2.61
C PRO A 109 9.86 26.72 -4.02
N PRO A 110 10.94 27.54 -4.24
CA PRO A 110 11.24 28.06 -5.57
C PRO A 110 11.38 26.95 -6.61
N GLY A 111 10.77 27.15 -7.78
CA GLY A 111 10.79 26.16 -8.87
C GLY A 111 9.62 25.17 -8.84
N THR A 112 8.73 25.24 -7.85
CA THR A 112 7.46 24.50 -7.88
C THR A 112 6.61 24.95 -9.08
N GLN A 113 6.04 24.00 -9.81
CA GLN A 113 5.26 24.27 -11.01
C GLN A 113 3.81 23.80 -10.81
N CYS A 114 2.85 24.69 -11.08
CA CYS A 114 1.45 24.32 -11.22
C CYS A 114 1.21 23.89 -12.67
N ILE A 115 0.90 22.62 -12.87
CA ILE A 115 0.64 22.02 -14.18
C ILE A 115 -0.88 21.78 -14.29
N LEU A 116 -1.52 22.49 -15.21
CA LEU A 116 -2.92 22.23 -15.53
C LEU A 116 -3.04 20.96 -16.36
N VAL A 117 -3.76 19.99 -15.82
CA VAL A 117 -4.01 18.72 -16.48
C VAL A 117 -5.24 18.88 -17.36
N PRO A 118 -5.14 18.76 -18.70
CA PRO A 118 -6.27 18.97 -19.59
C PRO A 118 -7.44 18.05 -19.30
N GLU A 119 -8.65 18.50 -19.59
CA GLU A 119 -9.85 17.66 -19.53
C GLU A 119 -9.65 16.34 -20.29
N GLY A 120 -10.16 15.26 -19.75
CA GLY A 120 -10.06 13.94 -20.38
C GLY A 120 -10.51 12.81 -19.48
N GLU A 121 -10.80 11.66 -20.09
CA GLU A 121 -11.23 10.45 -19.41
C GLU A 121 -10.09 9.42 -19.29
N PRO A 122 -10.03 8.68 -18.18
CA PRO A 122 -10.84 8.81 -16.96
C PRO A 122 -10.32 9.96 -16.09
N LEU A 123 -11.22 10.64 -15.36
CA LEU A 123 -10.83 11.69 -14.45
C LEU A 123 -10.32 11.09 -13.12
N THR A 124 -9.05 10.74 -13.08
CA THR A 124 -8.42 9.97 -11.98
C THR A 124 -7.01 10.45 -11.66
N LYS A 125 -6.60 10.24 -10.41
CA LYS A 125 -5.23 10.51 -9.94
C LYS A 125 -4.15 9.92 -10.86
N PRO A 126 -4.19 8.61 -11.25
CA PRO A 126 -3.15 8.04 -12.11
C PRO A 126 -3.08 8.67 -13.51
N ARG A 127 -4.19 9.19 -14.05
CA ARG A 127 -4.14 9.96 -15.31
C ARG A 127 -3.33 11.25 -15.14
N ALA A 128 -3.61 12.01 -14.08
CA ALA A 128 -2.85 13.22 -13.77
C ALA A 128 -1.36 12.92 -13.50
N LEU A 129 -1.06 11.84 -12.76
CA LEU A 129 0.31 11.38 -12.53
C LEU A 129 1.05 11.04 -13.83
N ASN A 130 0.40 10.36 -14.79
CA ASN A 130 0.99 10.07 -16.09
C ASN A 130 1.26 11.34 -16.90
N TYR A 131 0.38 12.33 -16.82
CA TYR A 131 0.61 13.63 -17.44
C TYR A 131 1.84 14.32 -16.82
N GLY A 132 1.92 14.34 -15.49
CA GLY A 132 3.07 14.87 -14.76
C GLY A 132 4.37 14.12 -15.08
N LEU A 133 4.32 12.78 -15.19
CA LEU A 133 5.48 11.96 -15.55
C LEU A 133 6.09 12.33 -16.90
N ALA A 134 5.26 12.74 -17.87
CA ALA A 134 5.71 13.14 -19.19
C ALA A 134 6.52 14.46 -19.16
N VAL A 135 6.21 15.36 -18.24
CA VAL A 135 6.86 16.68 -18.11
C VAL A 135 7.91 16.73 -16.99
N ALA A 136 7.96 15.71 -16.14
CA ALA A 136 8.95 15.60 -15.06
C ALA A 136 10.38 15.59 -15.59
N ARG A 137 11.27 16.33 -14.91
CA ARG A 137 12.68 16.49 -15.32
C ARG A 137 13.64 15.61 -14.52
N GLY A 138 13.17 15.08 -13.38
CA GLY A 138 13.99 14.30 -12.47
C GLY A 138 14.46 12.98 -13.06
N GLU A 139 15.64 12.55 -12.67
CA GLU A 139 16.12 11.18 -12.88
C GLU A 139 15.32 10.19 -12.02
N TYR A 140 14.94 10.65 -10.83
CA TYR A 140 14.05 9.94 -9.92
C TYR A 140 12.72 10.69 -9.80
N VAL A 141 11.67 9.94 -9.51
CA VAL A 141 10.33 10.47 -9.33
C VAL A 141 9.65 9.81 -8.14
N THR A 142 8.88 10.58 -7.40
CA THR A 142 8.01 10.08 -6.34
C THR A 142 6.62 10.70 -6.44
N VAL A 143 5.65 10.05 -5.80
CA VAL A 143 4.27 10.52 -5.68
C VAL A 143 4.00 10.88 -4.22
N LEU A 144 3.35 12.01 -4.00
CA LEU A 144 2.80 12.41 -2.71
C LEU A 144 1.33 12.80 -2.87
N ASP A 145 0.53 12.58 -1.83
CA ASP A 145 -0.82 13.10 -1.71
C ASP A 145 -0.83 14.47 -1.03
N ALA A 146 -1.92 15.22 -1.16
CA ALA A 146 -2.02 16.59 -0.63
C ALA A 146 -1.80 16.67 0.90
N GLU A 147 -2.19 15.63 1.62
CA GLU A 147 -2.11 15.56 3.09
C GLU A 147 -0.80 14.95 3.62
N ASP A 148 0.03 14.43 2.73
CA ASP A 148 1.24 13.70 3.10
C ASP A 148 2.30 14.57 3.78
N ARG A 149 2.93 13.98 4.80
CA ARG A 149 4.08 14.55 5.50
C ARG A 149 5.23 13.57 5.44
N PRO A 150 6.04 13.60 4.38
CA PRO A 150 7.21 12.75 4.28
C PRO A 150 8.25 13.15 5.33
N ASP A 151 8.94 12.16 5.90
CA ASP A 151 10.12 12.42 6.73
C ASP A 151 11.17 13.15 5.89
N PRO A 152 11.81 14.22 6.40
CA PRO A 152 12.83 14.95 5.67
C PRO A 152 13.92 14.09 5.05
N ALA A 153 14.34 13.01 5.72
CA ALA A 153 15.40 12.11 5.25
C ALA A 153 14.93 11.09 4.18
N GLN A 154 13.63 11.03 3.88
CA GLN A 154 13.04 9.98 3.05
C GLN A 154 13.68 9.89 1.65
N PHE A 155 13.88 11.00 1.00
CA PHE A 155 14.45 11.06 -0.35
C PHE A 155 15.91 10.58 -0.37
N ARG A 156 16.68 10.95 0.65
CA ARG A 156 18.08 10.48 0.79
C ARG A 156 18.14 8.98 1.06
N GLU A 157 17.28 8.46 1.93
CA GLU A 157 17.19 7.01 2.17
C GLU A 157 16.80 6.25 0.89
N ALA A 158 15.79 6.75 0.15
CA ALA A 158 15.35 6.15 -1.11
C ALA A 158 16.47 6.12 -2.15
N TYR A 159 17.19 7.23 -2.31
CA TYR A 159 18.30 7.31 -3.25
C TYR A 159 19.43 6.34 -2.89
N VAL A 160 19.80 6.26 -1.61
CA VAL A 160 20.79 5.27 -1.13
C VAL A 160 20.34 3.84 -1.46
N LYS A 161 19.05 3.53 -1.29
CA LYS A 161 18.51 2.20 -1.64
C LYS A 161 18.63 1.88 -3.12
N PHE A 162 18.43 2.85 -4.00
CA PHE A 162 18.67 2.66 -5.43
C PHE A 162 20.15 2.41 -5.75
N LEU A 163 21.07 3.10 -5.08
CA LEU A 163 22.51 2.88 -5.25
C LEU A 163 22.94 1.52 -4.75
N GLU A 164 22.49 1.12 -3.55
CA GLU A 164 22.80 -0.19 -2.97
C GLU A 164 22.21 -1.36 -3.78
N GLY A 165 21.00 -1.20 -4.27
CA GLY A 165 20.24 -2.23 -4.95
C GLY A 165 20.57 -2.39 -6.44
N GLY A 166 21.27 -1.42 -7.02
CA GLY A 166 21.64 -1.39 -8.44
C GLY A 166 20.44 -1.40 -9.38
N GLU A 167 20.64 -1.84 -10.61
CA GLU A 167 19.63 -1.86 -11.67
C GLU A 167 18.41 -2.76 -11.38
N GLY A 168 18.54 -3.71 -10.46
CA GLY A 168 17.43 -4.61 -10.11
C GLY A 168 16.35 -3.97 -9.25
N VAL A 169 16.65 -2.88 -8.51
CA VAL A 169 15.68 -2.15 -7.70
C VAL A 169 14.97 -1.13 -8.58
N LYS A 170 13.67 -1.30 -8.76
CA LYS A 170 12.84 -0.47 -9.64
C LYS A 170 11.89 0.46 -8.88
N CYS A 171 11.59 0.11 -7.64
CA CYS A 171 10.78 0.91 -6.73
C CYS A 171 11.34 0.85 -5.31
N VAL A 172 11.23 1.95 -4.59
CA VAL A 172 11.49 2.03 -3.14
C VAL A 172 10.22 2.58 -2.49
N GLN A 173 9.59 1.79 -1.61
CA GLN A 173 8.39 2.16 -0.87
C GLN A 173 8.76 2.67 0.52
N ALA A 174 8.32 3.87 0.86
CA ALA A 174 8.38 4.37 2.22
C ALA A 174 7.21 3.80 3.07
N PRO A 175 7.40 3.60 4.37
CA PRO A 175 6.30 3.18 5.24
C PRO A 175 5.29 4.32 5.43
N LEU A 176 4.00 3.97 5.39
CA LEU A 176 2.90 4.89 5.68
C LEU A 176 2.49 4.73 7.15
N VAL A 177 2.31 5.84 7.85
CA VAL A 177 1.99 5.87 9.28
C VAL A 177 0.85 6.83 9.56
N ALA A 178 -0.22 6.34 10.19
CA ALA A 178 -1.36 7.18 10.55
C ALA A 178 -1.03 8.10 11.74
N MET A 179 -1.16 9.42 11.55
CA MET A 179 -0.90 10.44 12.57
C MET A 179 -1.95 10.46 13.68
N ASN A 180 -3.20 10.29 13.29
CA ASN A 180 -4.36 10.44 14.17
C ASN A 180 -4.84 9.12 14.79
N GLY A 181 -3.99 8.10 14.88
CA GLY A 181 -4.34 6.79 15.45
C GLY A 181 -4.84 6.82 16.91
N ALA A 182 -4.67 7.94 17.62
CA ALA A 182 -5.20 8.14 18.97
C ALA A 182 -6.56 8.86 19.00
N SER A 183 -7.08 9.38 17.88
CA SER A 183 -8.29 10.20 17.81
C SER A 183 -9.59 9.41 18.00
N GLY A 184 -9.56 8.07 17.89
CA GLY A 184 -10.73 7.23 18.06
C GLY A 184 -10.48 5.76 17.77
N TRP A 185 -11.54 4.94 17.90
CA TRP A 185 -11.44 3.49 17.67
C TRP A 185 -11.07 3.15 16.22
N LEU A 186 -11.73 3.76 15.25
CA LEU A 186 -11.51 3.48 13.84
C LEU A 186 -10.11 3.92 13.36
N PRO A 187 -9.63 5.15 13.67
CA PRO A 187 -8.25 5.54 13.42
C PRO A 187 -7.21 4.64 14.11
N ALA A 188 -7.48 4.16 15.33
CA ALA A 188 -6.59 3.21 16.01
C ALA A 188 -6.48 1.86 15.29
N GLN A 189 -7.60 1.34 14.78
CA GLN A 189 -7.63 0.12 13.97
C GLN A 189 -6.82 0.28 12.66
N TRP A 190 -7.00 1.44 12.00
CA TRP A 190 -6.26 1.77 10.78
C TRP A 190 -4.76 1.89 11.02
N ALA A 191 -4.36 2.63 12.07
CA ALA A 191 -2.96 2.78 12.46
C ALA A 191 -2.29 1.42 12.75
N LEU A 192 -3.02 0.51 13.39
CA LEU A 192 -2.56 -0.83 13.68
C LEU A 192 -2.38 -1.67 12.41
N GLU A 193 -3.33 -1.60 11.49
CA GLU A 193 -3.24 -2.26 10.18
C GLU A 193 -2.02 -1.76 9.38
N TYR A 194 -1.82 -0.46 9.32
CA TYR A 194 -0.69 0.15 8.63
C TYR A 194 0.64 -0.22 9.27
N ALA A 195 0.70 -0.28 10.61
CA ALA A 195 1.89 -0.72 11.31
C ALA A 195 2.28 -2.17 10.94
N VAL A 196 1.30 -3.09 10.83
CA VAL A 196 1.55 -4.46 10.37
C VAL A 196 1.94 -4.46 8.88
N GLN A 197 1.19 -3.76 8.04
CA GLN A 197 1.40 -3.76 6.59
C GLN A 197 2.78 -3.19 6.22
N PHE A 198 3.06 -1.96 6.63
CA PHE A 198 4.25 -1.24 6.18
C PHE A 198 5.51 -1.50 7.01
N SER A 199 5.39 -1.99 8.24
CA SER A 199 6.57 -2.29 9.05
C SER A 199 6.92 -3.79 9.12
N LEU A 200 6.01 -4.70 8.73
CA LEU A 200 6.25 -6.14 8.74
C LEU A 200 6.06 -6.78 7.37
N HIS A 201 4.86 -6.70 6.79
CA HIS A 201 4.52 -7.47 5.60
C HIS A 201 5.21 -6.97 4.33
N VAL A 202 5.13 -5.67 4.03
CA VAL A 202 5.80 -5.07 2.86
C VAL A 202 7.33 -5.25 2.93
N PRO A 203 8.02 -4.98 4.06
CA PRO A 203 9.42 -5.28 4.21
C PRO A 203 9.77 -6.77 4.08
N ALA A 204 8.90 -7.67 4.53
CA ALA A 204 9.09 -9.11 4.36
C ALA A 204 9.03 -9.51 2.89
N LEU A 205 7.98 -9.09 2.16
CA LEU A 205 7.83 -9.33 0.73
C LEU A 205 9.03 -8.81 -0.07
N ALA A 206 9.45 -7.56 0.20
CA ALA A 206 10.60 -6.95 -0.44
C ALA A 206 11.89 -7.75 -0.18
N SER A 207 12.16 -8.15 1.07
CA SER A 207 13.36 -8.92 1.43
C SER A 207 13.41 -10.31 0.78
N LEU A 208 12.27 -10.92 0.57
CA LEU A 208 12.10 -12.20 -0.13
C LEU A 208 12.04 -12.03 -1.67
N ARG A 209 12.15 -10.80 -2.18
CA ARG A 209 12.04 -10.45 -3.61
C ARG A 209 10.72 -10.92 -4.24
N LEU A 210 9.65 -10.84 -3.47
CA LEU A 210 8.29 -11.21 -3.87
C LEU A 210 7.53 -10.00 -4.41
N PRO A 211 6.42 -10.21 -5.16
CA PRO A 211 5.57 -9.11 -5.59
C PRO A 211 5.07 -8.29 -4.39
N VAL A 212 5.21 -6.98 -4.46
CA VAL A 212 4.74 -6.03 -3.44
C VAL A 212 3.57 -5.25 -4.02
N MET A 213 2.44 -5.27 -3.33
CA MET A 213 1.39 -4.29 -3.57
C MET A 213 1.85 -2.97 -2.95
N LEU A 214 2.10 -1.98 -3.80
CA LEU A 214 2.56 -0.67 -3.37
C LEU A 214 1.44 0.08 -2.64
N GLY A 215 1.80 1.01 -1.78
CA GLY A 215 0.86 2.00 -1.24
C GLY A 215 0.62 3.12 -2.25
N GLY A 216 -0.45 3.89 -2.10
CA GLY A 216 -0.87 4.93 -3.05
C GLY A 216 0.03 6.17 -3.10
N THR A 217 1.03 6.25 -2.21
CA THR A 217 1.92 7.39 -2.07
C THR A 217 3.31 6.96 -1.61
N SER A 218 4.27 7.89 -1.65
CA SER A 218 5.66 7.72 -1.18
C SER A 218 6.36 6.52 -1.80
N ASN A 219 6.06 6.31 -3.08
CA ASN A 219 6.73 5.38 -3.97
C ASN A 219 7.78 6.13 -4.76
N HIS A 220 9.01 5.70 -4.66
CA HIS A 220 10.13 6.28 -5.37
C HIS A 220 10.54 5.37 -6.51
N PHE A 221 10.79 5.95 -7.70
CA PHE A 221 11.15 5.22 -8.92
C PHE A 221 12.31 5.90 -9.63
N ARG A 222 13.08 5.14 -10.41
CA ARG A 222 13.81 5.76 -11.51
C ARG A 222 12.81 6.11 -12.60
N ARG A 223 12.80 7.37 -13.05
CA ARG A 223 11.84 7.86 -14.03
C ARG A 223 11.85 7.03 -15.32
N ALA A 224 13.04 6.68 -15.82
CA ALA A 224 13.17 5.86 -17.03
C ALA A 224 12.52 4.48 -16.88
N ASP A 225 12.68 3.83 -15.73
CA ASP A 225 12.05 2.55 -15.45
C ASP A 225 10.53 2.67 -15.38
N LEU A 226 10.01 3.69 -14.72
CA LEU A 226 8.56 3.92 -14.60
C LEU A 226 7.92 4.17 -15.98
N ILE A 227 8.58 4.93 -16.83
CA ILE A 227 8.14 5.13 -18.23
C ILE A 227 8.18 3.80 -19.00
N ALA A 228 9.24 3.00 -18.86
CA ALA A 228 9.37 1.71 -19.52
C ALA A 228 8.29 0.71 -19.05
N PHE A 229 7.81 0.83 -17.82
CA PHE A 229 6.69 0.04 -17.31
C PHE A 229 5.32 0.55 -17.77
N GLY A 230 5.25 1.68 -18.48
CA GLY A 230 4.00 2.27 -18.98
C GLY A 230 3.28 3.17 -17.97
N GLY A 231 3.96 3.63 -16.91
CA GLY A 231 3.37 4.48 -15.88
C GLY A 231 2.28 3.79 -15.07
N TRP A 232 1.27 4.54 -14.63
CA TRP A 232 0.13 4.04 -13.88
C TRP A 232 -1.06 3.71 -14.81
N ASP A 233 -1.81 2.64 -14.49
CA ASP A 233 -3.06 2.35 -15.20
C ASP A 233 -4.16 3.34 -14.74
N ALA A 234 -4.52 4.27 -15.63
CA ALA A 234 -5.50 5.30 -15.34
C ALA A 234 -6.92 4.75 -15.06
N TRP A 235 -7.22 3.54 -15.50
CA TRP A 235 -8.52 2.89 -15.32
C TRP A 235 -8.59 1.98 -14.10
N ASN A 236 -7.46 1.77 -13.40
CA ASN A 236 -7.40 0.96 -12.20
C ASN A 236 -7.52 1.87 -10.96
N VAL A 237 -8.43 1.52 -10.06
CA VAL A 237 -8.64 2.29 -8.80
C VAL A 237 -7.62 1.95 -7.70
N THR A 238 -6.73 0.99 -7.94
CA THR A 238 -5.54 0.65 -7.15
C THR A 238 -4.35 0.47 -8.10
N GLU A 239 -4.06 1.53 -8.82
CA GLU A 239 -3.00 1.63 -9.82
C GLU A 239 -1.62 1.35 -9.25
N ASP A 240 -1.45 1.63 -7.96
CA ASP A 240 -0.28 1.39 -7.14
C ASP A 240 -0.02 -0.11 -6.94
N ALA A 241 -1.04 -0.86 -6.51
CA ALA A 241 -0.96 -2.31 -6.35
C ALA A 241 -0.69 -3.01 -7.69
N ASP A 242 -1.36 -2.57 -8.77
CA ASP A 242 -1.12 -3.05 -10.12
C ASP A 242 0.32 -2.80 -10.56
N LEU A 243 0.82 -1.58 -10.38
CA LEU A 243 2.18 -1.20 -10.74
C LEU A 243 3.22 -2.06 -10.00
N GLY A 244 3.01 -2.32 -8.70
CA GLY A 244 3.90 -3.18 -7.91
C GLY A 244 3.97 -4.61 -8.44
N ILE A 245 2.84 -5.18 -8.87
CA ILE A 245 2.79 -6.51 -9.50
C ILE A 245 3.43 -6.48 -10.89
N ARG A 246 3.21 -5.44 -11.67
CA ARG A 246 3.79 -5.26 -13.02
C ARG A 246 5.31 -5.15 -12.95
N ILE A 247 5.86 -4.44 -11.96
CA ILE A 247 7.30 -4.40 -11.69
C ILE A 247 7.84 -5.81 -11.46
N ALA A 248 7.18 -6.61 -10.64
CA ALA A 248 7.62 -7.99 -10.35
C ALA A 248 7.56 -8.90 -11.58
N ARG A 249 6.53 -8.78 -12.42
CA ARG A 249 6.36 -9.51 -13.68
C ARG A 249 7.48 -9.20 -14.67
N LEU A 250 7.94 -7.96 -14.70
CA LEU A 250 9.04 -7.49 -15.55
C LEU A 250 10.44 -7.72 -14.94
N GLY A 251 10.51 -8.53 -13.86
CA GLY A 251 11.76 -8.93 -13.22
C GLY A 251 12.37 -7.91 -12.25
N GLY A 252 11.70 -6.77 -12.05
CA GLY A 252 12.11 -5.75 -11.10
C GLY A 252 11.86 -6.15 -9.64
N ARG A 253 12.49 -5.40 -8.73
CA ARG A 253 12.34 -5.57 -7.27
C ARG A 253 11.89 -4.27 -6.64
N THR A 254 11.07 -4.39 -5.60
CA THR A 254 10.74 -3.28 -4.70
C THR A 254 11.58 -3.43 -3.42
N GLU A 255 12.16 -2.34 -2.96
CA GLU A 255 12.82 -2.22 -1.66
C GLU A 255 12.03 -1.32 -0.72
N THR A 256 12.41 -1.30 0.57
CA THR A 256 11.77 -0.46 1.58
C THR A 256 12.80 0.35 2.34
N ILE A 257 12.38 1.51 2.86
CA ILE A 257 13.15 2.40 3.72
C ILE A 257 12.50 2.52 5.10
N ASN A 258 13.13 3.28 6.01
CA ASN A 258 12.60 3.49 7.37
C ASN A 258 11.94 4.86 7.56
N ALA A 259 12.36 5.87 6.79
CA ALA A 259 11.81 7.22 6.83
C ALA A 259 10.34 7.22 6.37
N PRO A 260 9.34 7.46 7.26
CA PRO A 260 7.94 7.29 6.95
C PRO A 260 7.35 8.49 6.22
N THR A 261 6.16 8.28 5.66
CA THR A 261 5.20 9.35 5.40
C THR A 261 4.08 9.27 6.41
N LEU A 262 3.78 10.39 7.03
CA LEU A 262 2.65 10.52 7.94
C LEU A 262 1.41 10.92 7.13
N GLU A 263 0.30 10.22 7.37
CA GLU A 263 -1.00 10.48 6.72
C GLU A 263 -2.15 10.42 7.73
N SER A 264 -3.35 10.81 7.35
CA SER A 264 -4.53 10.78 8.19
C SER A 264 -5.34 9.50 7.98
N ALA A 265 -5.64 8.79 9.06
CA ALA A 265 -6.58 7.67 9.03
C ALA A 265 -8.02 8.17 8.93
N PRO A 266 -8.94 7.43 8.28
CA PRO A 266 -10.36 7.78 8.20
C PRO A 266 -10.99 7.82 9.59
N GLU A 267 -11.70 8.91 9.90
CA GLU A 267 -12.33 9.12 11.21
C GLU A 267 -13.76 8.63 11.27
N THR A 268 -14.43 8.48 10.12
CA THR A 268 -15.83 8.06 10.04
C THR A 268 -15.98 6.73 9.30
N LEU A 269 -16.98 5.96 9.71
CA LEU A 269 -17.28 4.66 9.09
C LEU A 269 -17.62 4.81 7.59
N SER A 270 -18.30 5.89 7.20
CA SER A 270 -18.64 6.13 5.79
C SER A 270 -17.40 6.32 4.92
N ILE A 271 -16.44 7.12 5.36
CA ILE A 271 -15.16 7.33 4.64
C ILE A 271 -14.40 5.98 4.55
N TRP A 272 -14.36 5.27 5.66
CA TRP A 272 -13.69 3.97 5.72
C TRP A 272 -14.30 2.93 4.77
N ILE A 273 -15.66 2.77 4.76
CA ILE A 273 -16.35 1.84 3.87
C ILE A 273 -16.10 2.20 2.40
N ASN A 274 -16.19 3.48 2.03
CA ASN A 274 -15.94 3.92 0.67
C ASN A 274 -14.52 3.61 0.21
N GLN A 275 -13.54 3.85 1.08
CA GLN A 275 -12.14 3.58 0.78
C GLN A 275 -11.86 2.07 0.67
N ARG A 276 -12.42 1.26 1.59
CA ARG A 276 -12.29 -0.22 1.55
C ARG A 276 -12.95 -0.82 0.32
N SER A 277 -14.15 -0.39 0.00
CA SER A 277 -14.87 -0.87 -1.19
C SER A 277 -14.07 -0.58 -2.47
N ARG A 278 -13.48 0.61 -2.56
CA ARG A 278 -12.60 0.99 -3.67
C ARG A 278 -11.37 0.09 -3.74
N TRP A 279 -10.69 -0.18 -2.61
CA TRP A 279 -9.50 -1.03 -2.58
C TRP A 279 -9.82 -2.47 -2.97
N ILE A 280 -10.87 -3.08 -2.39
CA ILE A 280 -11.26 -4.45 -2.72
C ILE A 280 -11.64 -4.58 -4.20
N LYS A 281 -12.37 -3.59 -4.74
CA LYS A 281 -12.70 -3.52 -6.16
C LYS A 281 -11.43 -3.48 -7.03
N GLY A 282 -10.46 -2.62 -6.70
CA GLY A 282 -9.21 -2.50 -7.43
C GLY A 282 -8.35 -3.76 -7.33
N PHE A 283 -8.25 -4.36 -6.16
CA PHE A 283 -7.55 -5.64 -5.97
C PHE A 283 -8.18 -6.75 -6.80
N ALA A 284 -9.52 -6.83 -6.81
CA ALA A 284 -10.24 -7.80 -7.64
C ALA A 284 -9.99 -7.55 -9.13
N GLN A 285 -10.02 -6.28 -9.58
CA GLN A 285 -9.71 -5.90 -10.96
C GLN A 285 -8.30 -6.33 -11.34
N THR A 286 -7.29 -5.98 -10.54
CA THR A 286 -5.89 -6.33 -10.77
C THR A 286 -5.69 -7.85 -10.80
N TRP A 287 -6.30 -8.57 -9.85
CA TRP A 287 -6.22 -10.03 -9.81
C TRP A 287 -6.85 -10.67 -11.05
N LEU A 288 -8.04 -10.24 -11.46
CA LEU A 288 -8.72 -10.75 -12.66
C LEU A 288 -7.93 -10.45 -13.94
N VAL A 289 -7.31 -9.28 -14.05
CA VAL A 289 -6.41 -8.95 -15.17
C VAL A 289 -5.22 -9.91 -15.19
N CYS A 290 -4.60 -10.16 -14.06
CA CYS A 290 -3.51 -11.14 -13.94
C CYS A 290 -3.97 -12.56 -14.32
N MET A 291 -5.21 -12.95 -13.95
CA MET A 291 -5.77 -14.27 -14.23
C MET A 291 -6.32 -14.44 -15.66
N ARG A 292 -6.24 -13.43 -16.53
CA ARG A 292 -6.54 -13.60 -17.98
C ARG A 292 -5.57 -14.56 -18.68
N ALA A 293 -4.32 -14.61 -18.19
CA ALA A 293 -3.29 -15.50 -18.72
C ALA A 293 -2.50 -16.17 -17.58
N PRO A 294 -3.13 -17.06 -16.76
CA PRO A 294 -2.54 -17.58 -15.53
C PRO A 294 -1.29 -18.41 -15.78
N VAL A 295 -1.21 -19.11 -16.90
CA VAL A 295 -0.04 -19.92 -17.29
C VAL A 295 1.14 -19.01 -17.66
N SER A 296 0.92 -17.96 -18.45
CA SER A 296 1.95 -16.97 -18.78
C SER A 296 2.46 -16.28 -17.50
N LEU A 297 1.55 -15.85 -16.63
CA LEU A 297 1.87 -15.25 -15.35
C LEU A 297 2.72 -16.16 -14.46
N PHE A 298 2.43 -17.47 -14.46
CA PHE A 298 3.21 -18.45 -13.72
C PHE A 298 4.66 -18.52 -14.22
N PHE A 299 4.88 -18.52 -15.53
CA PHE A 299 6.22 -18.54 -16.11
C PHE A 299 6.94 -17.19 -15.97
N GLU A 300 6.24 -16.05 -16.03
CA GLU A 300 6.82 -14.73 -15.80
C GLU A 300 7.31 -14.54 -14.36
N LEU A 301 6.52 -14.94 -13.39
CA LEU A 301 6.81 -14.77 -11.96
C LEU A 301 7.66 -15.91 -11.38
N GLY A 302 7.50 -17.12 -11.91
CA GLY A 302 7.95 -18.35 -11.28
C GLY A 302 7.05 -18.80 -10.11
N PRO A 303 7.23 -20.03 -9.60
CA PRO A 303 6.27 -20.67 -8.69
C PRO A 303 6.08 -19.92 -7.36
N LEU A 304 7.16 -19.47 -6.75
CA LEU A 304 7.09 -18.81 -5.43
C LEU A 304 6.44 -17.42 -5.51
N ARG A 305 6.81 -16.61 -6.49
CA ARG A 305 6.21 -15.28 -6.68
C ARG A 305 4.75 -15.37 -7.12
N TRP A 306 4.43 -16.36 -7.96
CA TRP A 306 3.05 -16.65 -8.35
C TRP A 306 2.19 -17.04 -7.14
N LEU A 307 2.67 -17.95 -6.29
CA LEU A 307 1.99 -18.35 -5.05
C LEU A 307 1.83 -17.17 -4.10
N SER A 308 2.89 -16.37 -3.92
CA SER A 308 2.84 -15.15 -3.12
C SER A 308 1.73 -14.19 -3.58
N LEU A 309 1.61 -13.98 -4.89
CA LEU A 309 0.55 -13.16 -5.47
C LEU A 309 -0.85 -13.71 -5.14
N GLN A 310 -1.07 -15.03 -5.29
CA GLN A 310 -2.35 -15.66 -4.97
C GLN A 310 -2.70 -15.50 -3.48
N LEU A 311 -1.75 -15.73 -2.57
CA LEU A 311 -1.98 -15.66 -1.14
C LEU A 311 -2.08 -14.22 -0.61
N THR A 312 -1.39 -13.27 -1.23
CA THR A 312 -1.45 -11.87 -0.80
C THR A 312 -2.65 -11.16 -1.39
N LEU A 313 -2.76 -11.08 -2.72
CA LEU A 313 -3.84 -10.36 -3.40
C LEU A 313 -5.14 -11.19 -3.42
N GLY A 314 -5.08 -12.44 -3.88
CA GLY A 314 -6.24 -13.35 -3.89
C GLY A 314 -6.75 -13.63 -2.47
N GLY A 315 -5.83 -13.81 -1.51
CA GLY A 315 -6.16 -13.98 -0.09
C GLY A 315 -6.86 -12.78 0.52
N ALA A 316 -6.47 -11.55 0.17
CA ALA A 316 -7.13 -10.33 0.63
C ALA A 316 -8.58 -10.24 0.11
N ILE A 317 -8.79 -10.52 -1.18
CA ILE A 317 -10.12 -10.51 -1.81
C ILE A 317 -11.01 -11.58 -1.17
N LEU A 318 -10.51 -12.81 -1.06
CA LEU A 318 -11.27 -13.92 -0.49
C LEU A 318 -11.61 -13.66 0.98
N SER A 319 -10.66 -13.14 1.76
CA SER A 319 -10.90 -12.80 3.16
C SER A 319 -12.00 -11.73 3.30
N ALA A 320 -11.98 -10.70 2.45
CA ALA A 320 -13.01 -9.65 2.46
C ALA A 320 -14.41 -10.19 2.12
N CYS A 321 -14.49 -11.13 1.18
CA CYS A 321 -15.77 -11.72 0.78
C CYS A 321 -16.33 -12.73 1.79
N LEU A 322 -15.48 -13.47 2.50
CA LEU A 322 -15.89 -14.64 3.28
C LEU A 322 -15.88 -14.43 4.79
N TYR A 323 -15.17 -13.41 5.28
CA TYR A 323 -15.04 -13.19 6.72
C TYR A 323 -16.41 -12.95 7.39
N GLY A 324 -17.21 -12.02 6.90
CA GLY A 324 -18.55 -11.74 7.42
C GLY A 324 -19.49 -12.96 7.37
N PRO A 325 -19.66 -13.64 6.21
CA PRO A 325 -20.41 -14.88 6.12
C PRO A 325 -19.93 -15.97 7.08
N MET A 326 -18.63 -16.14 7.27
CA MET A 326 -18.08 -17.15 8.18
C MET A 326 -18.39 -16.81 9.65
N VAL A 327 -18.26 -15.55 10.05
CA VAL A 327 -18.66 -15.11 11.40
C VAL A 327 -20.16 -15.34 11.63
N LEU A 328 -20.99 -14.98 10.65
CA LEU A 328 -22.43 -15.19 10.72
C LEU A 328 -22.78 -16.69 10.84
N MET A 329 -22.12 -17.54 10.06
CA MET A 329 -22.32 -19.01 10.13
C MET A 329 -21.98 -19.56 11.52
N ILE A 330 -20.86 -19.11 12.13
CA ILE A 330 -20.46 -19.53 13.48
C ILE A 330 -21.50 -19.07 14.53
N ILE A 331 -21.97 -17.83 14.44
CA ILE A 331 -22.99 -17.27 15.35
C ILE A 331 -24.29 -18.07 15.21
N LEU A 332 -24.79 -18.25 13.98
CA LEU A 332 -26.03 -18.97 13.72
C LEU A 332 -25.94 -20.46 14.10
N GLY A 333 -24.82 -21.12 13.84
CA GLY A 333 -24.60 -22.52 14.24
C GLY A 333 -24.51 -22.67 15.75
N THR A 334 -24.02 -21.67 16.47
CA THR A 334 -24.00 -21.65 17.94
C THR A 334 -25.40 -21.45 18.52
N LEU A 335 -26.19 -20.52 17.93
CA LEU A 335 -27.53 -20.19 18.42
C LEU A 335 -28.62 -21.20 17.97
N PHE A 336 -28.47 -21.75 16.77
CA PHE A 336 -29.44 -22.61 16.11
C PHE A 336 -28.79 -23.89 15.54
N PRO A 337 -28.18 -24.75 16.37
CA PRO A 337 -27.40 -25.91 15.92
C PRO A 337 -28.19 -26.95 15.15
N GLN A 338 -29.54 -26.89 15.20
CA GLN A 338 -30.41 -27.78 14.45
C GLN A 338 -30.59 -27.42 12.97
N ILE A 339 -30.22 -26.15 12.60
CA ILE A 339 -30.46 -25.61 11.27
C ILE A 339 -29.12 -25.28 10.58
N PHE A 340 -28.18 -24.77 11.34
CA PHE A 340 -26.86 -24.37 10.87
C PHE A 340 -25.79 -25.21 11.57
N ASP A 341 -24.87 -25.75 10.79
CA ASP A 341 -23.78 -26.56 11.31
C ASP A 341 -22.44 -25.97 10.83
N TYR A 342 -21.44 -26.02 11.70
CA TYR A 342 -20.04 -25.74 11.36
C TYR A 342 -19.17 -26.84 11.95
N THR A 343 -18.10 -27.16 11.24
CA THR A 343 -17.19 -28.21 11.69
C THR A 343 -16.18 -27.68 12.71
N PRO A 344 -15.55 -28.52 13.53
CA PRO A 344 -14.42 -28.12 14.36
C PRO A 344 -13.26 -27.52 13.54
N VAL A 345 -13.13 -27.90 12.26
CA VAL A 345 -12.12 -27.32 11.34
C VAL A 345 -12.44 -25.88 11.04
N ASP A 346 -13.70 -25.54 10.74
CA ASP A 346 -14.12 -24.16 10.48
C ASP A 346 -13.81 -23.25 11.67
N LEU A 347 -14.18 -23.70 12.88
CA LEU A 347 -13.90 -22.97 14.11
C LEU A 347 -12.39 -22.85 14.37
N GLY A 348 -11.64 -23.95 14.16
CA GLY A 348 -10.19 -23.96 14.32
C GLY A 348 -9.47 -22.97 13.39
N LEU A 349 -9.88 -22.94 12.11
CA LEU A 349 -9.33 -22.01 11.13
C LEU A 349 -9.67 -20.54 11.47
N PHE A 350 -10.89 -20.30 11.90
CA PHE A 350 -11.32 -18.97 12.34
C PHE A 350 -10.51 -18.47 13.53
N VAL A 351 -10.34 -19.28 14.56
CA VAL A 351 -9.52 -18.96 15.73
C VAL A 351 -8.05 -18.76 15.36
N ALA A 352 -7.51 -19.61 14.48
CA ALA A 352 -6.15 -19.49 14.00
C ALA A 352 -5.92 -18.16 13.22
N GLY A 353 -6.86 -17.78 12.36
CA GLY A 353 -6.84 -16.51 11.64
C GLY A 353 -6.85 -15.31 12.59
N TRP A 354 -7.70 -15.32 13.59
CA TRP A 354 -7.77 -14.27 14.62
C TRP A 354 -6.50 -14.19 15.44
N THR A 355 -6.03 -15.32 15.95
CA THR A 355 -4.80 -15.39 16.73
C THR A 355 -3.62 -14.85 15.93
N GLY A 356 -3.53 -15.23 14.64
CA GLY A 356 -2.50 -14.73 13.74
C GLY A 356 -2.55 -13.20 13.56
N CYS A 357 -3.74 -12.62 13.42
CA CYS A 357 -3.91 -11.17 13.33
C CYS A 357 -3.48 -10.49 14.65
N ILE A 358 -3.96 -10.98 15.80
CA ILE A 358 -3.61 -10.42 17.13
C ILE A 358 -2.10 -10.50 17.37
N VAL A 359 -1.47 -11.63 17.04
CA VAL A 359 -0.01 -11.78 17.15
C VAL A 359 0.72 -10.75 16.30
N ALA A 360 0.32 -10.57 15.04
CA ALA A 360 0.91 -9.56 14.15
C ALA A 360 0.74 -8.14 14.72
N ASP A 361 -0.46 -7.81 15.20
CA ASP A 361 -0.80 -6.53 15.81
C ASP A 361 0.01 -6.24 17.09
N CYS A 362 0.24 -7.26 17.93
CA CYS A 362 1.07 -7.15 19.13
C CYS A 362 2.56 -6.93 18.81
N LEU A 363 3.03 -7.54 17.73
CA LEU A 363 4.44 -7.52 17.32
C LEU A 363 4.78 -6.35 16.38
N ALA A 364 3.77 -5.66 15.85
CA ALA A 364 3.98 -4.48 15.02
C ALA A 364 4.67 -3.37 15.83
N PRO A 365 5.64 -2.65 15.23
CA PRO A 365 6.43 -1.63 15.91
C PRO A 365 5.65 -0.33 16.07
N ALA A 366 4.81 -0.26 17.04
CA ALA A 366 4.14 0.96 17.45
C ALA A 366 4.10 1.00 18.99
N GLY A 367 4.17 2.19 19.58
CA GLY A 367 4.07 2.35 21.02
C GLY A 367 2.76 1.78 21.59
N TRP A 368 2.80 1.22 22.79
CA TRP A 368 1.60 0.77 23.47
C TRP A 368 0.84 1.96 24.06
N SER A 369 -0.44 2.04 23.76
CA SER A 369 -1.38 3.01 24.29
C SER A 369 -2.70 2.32 24.65
N VAL A 370 -3.56 2.97 25.41
CA VAL A 370 -4.88 2.42 25.74
C VAL A 370 -5.70 2.21 24.47
N SER A 371 -5.68 3.14 23.52
CA SER A 371 -6.36 3.01 22.24
C SER A 371 -5.86 1.82 21.43
N ARG A 372 -4.55 1.54 21.44
CA ARG A 372 -3.99 0.37 20.78
C ARG A 372 -4.43 -0.94 21.45
N ILE A 373 -4.43 -1.00 22.77
CA ILE A 373 -4.89 -2.20 23.50
C ILE A 373 -6.35 -2.49 23.15
N ILE A 374 -7.21 -1.46 23.13
CA ILE A 374 -8.61 -1.59 22.73
C ILE A 374 -8.71 -2.03 21.26
N ALA A 375 -7.90 -1.46 20.38
CA ALA A 375 -7.88 -1.82 18.96
C ALA A 375 -7.50 -3.29 18.76
N VAL A 376 -6.44 -3.79 19.40
CA VAL A 376 -6.04 -5.20 19.35
C VAL A 376 -7.15 -6.12 19.88
N ALA A 377 -7.75 -5.81 21.02
CA ALA A 377 -8.82 -6.60 21.62
C ALA A 377 -10.10 -6.64 20.76
N THR A 378 -10.37 -5.56 20.01
CA THR A 378 -11.57 -5.41 19.19
C THR A 378 -11.29 -5.61 17.70
N ARG A 379 -10.11 -6.08 17.32
CA ARG A 379 -9.68 -6.30 15.92
C ARG A 379 -10.68 -7.12 15.09
N PRO A 380 -11.29 -8.17 15.63
CA PRO A 380 -12.27 -8.95 14.89
C PRO A 380 -13.48 -8.15 14.38
N PHE A 381 -13.92 -7.15 15.14
CA PHE A 381 -15.06 -6.30 14.74
C PHE A 381 -14.72 -5.28 13.64
N TYR A 382 -13.45 -4.97 13.46
CA TYR A 382 -12.99 -4.07 12.43
C TYR A 382 -13.17 -4.64 11.01
N TRP A 383 -13.21 -5.95 10.88
CA TRP A 383 -13.33 -6.64 9.59
C TRP A 383 -14.75 -7.12 9.26
N LEU A 384 -15.74 -6.89 10.17
CA LEU A 384 -17.15 -7.17 9.95
C LEU A 384 -17.83 -6.08 9.14
#